data_bda2a3673cd4f3d5cb0bdc3c72eb6e2c
#
_entry.id   bda2a3673cd4f3d5cb0bdc3c72eb6e2c
#
_cell.length_a   1.000
_cell.length_b   1.000
_cell.length_c   1.000
_cell.angle_alpha   90.00
_cell.angle_beta   90.00
_cell.angle_gamma   90.00
#
_symmetry.space_group_name_H-M   'P 1'
#
loop_
_entity.id
_entity.type
_entity.pdbx_description
1 polymer ?
#
loop_
_entity_poly.entity_id
_entity_poly.type
_entity_poly.pdbx_seq_one_letter_code
_entity_poly.pdbx_strand_id
1 'polypeptide(L)'
;MSSAGGGAAPRLTATPGTAIVHLKVEQASYAHLATDRSAPTFTLGPVSFEAQGQELVAILGPNASGKSTLLTLLAGLNKPLSGRIEVDGNEVSQLELRARAQRIALVQQESELLFPLRVWEYVLQGRYPYQRRLRFESDEDCLFAGNALAQVGADLLRDRWMDQLSGGEKQRVILARALAQQPSLLLLDEPTQHLDIGGKVELLRRLRRLADTHRYAVMVVTHELDLASEFCDRIVLLHKGRCLRVGTPAEVYERAVLEEVFEAPLEVEMRPNGRPRVILQGS
;
A
#
# COMPACT_ATOMS: atom_id res chain seq x y z
N MET A 1 -24.86 14.33 -47.80
CA MET A 1 -25.51 14.34 -46.45
C MET A 1 -25.06 13.08 -45.77
N SER A 2 -24.04 13.16 -44.95
CA SER A 2 -23.48 12.03 -44.22
C SER A 2 -23.38 12.44 -42.74
N SER A 3 -24.17 11.78 -41.90
CA SER A 3 -24.24 12.01 -40.49
C SER A 3 -23.11 11.23 -39.80
N ALA A 4 -22.19 11.95 -39.17
CA ALA A 4 -21.18 11.38 -38.30
C ALA A 4 -21.82 10.89 -37.00
N GLY A 5 -21.80 9.59 -36.77
CA GLY A 5 -22.17 8.96 -35.52
C GLY A 5 -21.01 9.11 -34.53
N GLY A 6 -21.15 10.03 -33.56
CA GLY A 6 -20.26 10.12 -32.42
C GLY A 6 -20.44 8.91 -31.51
N GLY A 7 -19.47 8.02 -31.49
CA GLY A 7 -19.41 6.93 -30.52
C GLY A 7 -19.14 7.49 -29.12
N ALA A 8 -20.18 7.50 -28.29
CA ALA A 8 -20.03 7.78 -26.87
C ALA A 8 -19.21 6.64 -26.23
N ALA A 9 -18.12 7.00 -25.56
CA ALA A 9 -17.35 6.06 -24.75
C ALA A 9 -18.27 5.34 -23.76
N PRO A 10 -18.10 4.04 -23.54
CA PRO A 10 -18.93 3.30 -22.61
C PRO A 10 -18.73 3.89 -21.19
N ARG A 11 -19.84 4.39 -20.63
CA ARG A 11 -19.87 4.76 -19.21
C ARG A 11 -19.57 3.51 -18.39
N LEU A 12 -18.51 3.60 -17.62
CA LEU A 12 -18.17 2.61 -16.60
C LEU A 12 -19.40 2.37 -15.73
N THR A 13 -20.04 1.23 -15.92
CA THR A 13 -21.11 0.77 -15.04
C THR A 13 -20.52 0.50 -13.67
N ALA A 14 -21.23 0.97 -12.67
CA ALA A 14 -20.95 0.98 -11.25
C ALA A 14 -19.99 -0.12 -10.78
N THR A 15 -18.86 0.30 -10.22
CA THR A 15 -18.03 -0.49 -9.31
C THR A 15 -18.91 -1.07 -8.19
N PRO A 16 -18.80 -2.36 -7.85
CA PRO A 16 -19.54 -2.92 -6.72
C PRO A 16 -19.10 -2.24 -5.42
N GLY A 17 -20.04 -1.59 -4.74
CA GLY A 17 -19.90 -1.13 -3.37
C GLY A 17 -19.75 0.39 -3.21
N THR A 18 -20.86 1.05 -2.91
CA THR A 18 -20.94 2.43 -2.40
C THR A 18 -20.46 2.55 -0.94
N ALA A 19 -19.98 1.49 -0.32
CA ALA A 19 -19.44 1.52 1.04
C ALA A 19 -18.00 2.06 1.02
N ILE A 20 -17.72 3.00 1.92
CA ILE A 20 -16.36 3.45 2.19
C ILE A 20 -15.61 2.27 2.78
N VAL A 21 -14.47 1.90 2.20
CA VAL A 21 -13.60 0.84 2.75
C VAL A 21 -13.26 1.16 4.19
N HIS A 22 -13.37 0.18 5.06
CA HIS A 22 -13.04 0.32 6.46
C HIS A 22 -12.07 -0.79 6.86
N LEU A 23 -10.83 -0.38 7.19
CA LEU A 23 -9.85 -1.23 7.84
C LEU A 23 -9.94 -1.00 9.34
N LYS A 24 -10.14 -2.07 10.11
CA LYS A 24 -10.15 -2.04 11.57
C LYS A 24 -9.14 -3.03 12.12
N VAL A 25 -8.26 -2.54 12.97
CA VAL A 25 -7.25 -3.34 13.69
C VAL A 25 -7.51 -3.19 15.18
N GLU A 26 -7.82 -4.28 15.86
CA GLU A 26 -8.15 -4.29 17.28
C GLU A 26 -7.20 -5.22 18.04
N GLN A 27 -6.35 -4.64 18.87
CA GLN A 27 -5.43 -5.33 19.79
C GLN A 27 -4.62 -6.45 19.10
N ALA A 28 -4.32 -6.26 17.80
CA ALA A 28 -3.61 -7.27 17.02
C ALA A 28 -2.17 -7.42 17.52
N SER A 29 -1.78 -8.66 17.81
CA SER A 29 -0.40 -8.98 18.20
C SER A 29 0.14 -10.15 17.37
N TYR A 30 1.47 -10.21 17.28
CA TYR A 30 2.16 -11.29 16.57
C TYR A 30 3.54 -11.55 17.20
N ALA A 31 4.02 -12.78 17.09
CA ALA A 31 5.36 -13.14 17.49
C ALA A 31 6.01 -14.06 16.45
N HIS A 32 7.25 -13.72 16.09
CA HIS A 32 8.13 -14.65 15.40
C HIS A 32 8.74 -15.61 16.43
N LEU A 33 8.44 -16.91 16.30
CA LEU A 33 9.02 -17.92 17.15
C LEU A 33 10.41 -18.31 16.62
N ALA A 34 11.36 -18.53 17.52
CA ALA A 34 12.62 -19.15 17.15
C ALA A 34 12.39 -20.57 16.60
N THR A 35 13.32 -21.06 15.81
CA THR A 35 13.25 -22.41 15.21
C THR A 35 13.16 -23.51 16.28
N ASP A 36 13.71 -23.28 17.46
CA ASP A 36 13.67 -24.20 18.61
C ASP A 36 12.43 -23.98 19.51
N ARG A 37 11.56 -23.02 19.18
CA ARG A 37 10.36 -22.63 19.94
C ARG A 37 10.60 -22.23 21.40
N SER A 38 11.83 -21.90 21.78
CA SER A 38 12.19 -21.61 23.18
C SER A 38 11.74 -20.21 23.63
N ALA A 39 11.81 -19.22 22.73
CA ALA A 39 11.36 -17.84 22.99
C ALA A 39 11.03 -17.13 21.67
N PRO A 40 10.14 -16.12 21.67
CA PRO A 40 9.92 -15.29 20.50
C PRO A 40 11.18 -14.47 20.22
N THR A 41 11.64 -14.46 18.97
CA THR A 41 12.74 -13.61 18.51
C THR A 41 12.32 -12.16 18.30
N PHE A 42 11.03 -11.94 18.09
CA PHE A 42 10.42 -10.62 17.91
C PHE A 42 8.94 -10.69 18.25
N THR A 43 8.41 -9.65 18.88
CA THR A 43 6.98 -9.49 19.17
C THR A 43 6.48 -8.16 18.63
N LEU A 44 5.28 -8.17 18.03
CA LEU A 44 4.55 -6.98 17.60
C LEU A 44 3.24 -6.88 18.39
N GLY A 45 2.93 -5.69 18.84
CA GLY A 45 1.63 -5.35 19.40
C GLY A 45 1.56 -5.36 20.93
N PRO A 46 0.35 -5.15 21.47
CA PRO A 46 -0.89 -5.00 20.72
C PRO A 46 -0.97 -3.71 19.91
N VAL A 47 -1.50 -3.78 18.70
CA VAL A 47 -1.71 -2.65 17.80
C VAL A 47 -3.20 -2.44 17.57
N SER A 48 -3.67 -1.20 17.68
CA SER A 48 -5.05 -0.83 17.38
C SER A 48 -5.10 0.48 16.60
N PHE A 49 -5.80 0.48 15.47
CA PHE A 49 -6.09 1.66 14.68
C PHE A 49 -7.18 1.33 13.66
N GLU A 50 -7.72 2.39 13.05
CA GLU A 50 -8.67 2.29 11.94
C GLU A 50 -8.17 3.15 10.77
N ALA A 51 -8.49 2.73 9.55
CA ALA A 51 -8.30 3.51 8.34
C ALA A 51 -9.53 3.38 7.44
N GLN A 52 -9.85 4.45 6.73
CA GLN A 52 -11.01 4.51 5.85
C GLN A 52 -10.59 4.63 4.40
N GLY A 53 -11.51 4.30 3.49
CA GLY A 53 -11.32 4.61 2.08
C GLY A 53 -11.09 6.10 1.86
N GLN A 54 -10.28 6.44 0.87
CA GLN A 54 -9.77 7.78 0.59
C GLN A 54 -8.66 8.27 1.54
N GLU A 55 -8.26 7.46 2.53
CA GLU A 55 -7.10 7.78 3.35
C GLU A 55 -5.81 7.16 2.81
N LEU A 56 -4.74 7.95 2.85
CA LEU A 56 -3.36 7.50 2.67
C LEU A 56 -2.70 7.48 4.06
N VAL A 57 -2.41 6.29 4.57
CA VAL A 57 -1.87 6.08 5.92
C VAL A 57 -0.43 5.60 5.82
N ALA A 58 0.50 6.26 6.52
CA ALA A 58 1.88 5.79 6.62
C ALA A 58 2.10 4.94 7.88
N ILE A 59 2.79 3.83 7.72
CA ILE A 59 3.39 3.06 8.83
C ILE A 59 4.86 3.48 8.91
N LEU A 60 5.20 4.20 9.96
CA LEU A 60 6.54 4.74 10.22
C LEU A 60 7.24 4.02 11.36
N GLY A 61 8.55 4.07 11.36
CA GLY A 61 9.41 3.57 12.42
C GLY A 61 10.80 3.17 11.89
N PRO A 62 11.78 3.00 12.77
CA PRO A 62 13.12 2.55 12.39
C PRO A 62 13.11 1.12 11.85
N ASN A 63 14.26 0.66 11.37
CA ASN A 63 14.42 -0.73 10.95
C ASN A 63 14.13 -1.68 12.13
N ALA A 64 13.57 -2.84 11.82
CA ALA A 64 13.16 -3.84 12.82
C ALA A 64 12.08 -3.36 13.83
N SER A 65 11.37 -2.25 13.58
CA SER A 65 10.27 -1.81 14.46
C SER A 65 8.98 -2.64 14.30
N GLY A 66 8.88 -3.47 13.27
CA GLY A 66 7.71 -4.33 13.01
C GLY A 66 6.82 -3.87 11.85
N LYS A 67 7.25 -2.90 11.03
CA LYS A 67 6.47 -2.37 9.91
C LYS A 67 6.04 -3.45 8.91
N SER A 68 6.98 -4.23 8.37
CA SER A 68 6.68 -5.31 7.42
C SER A 68 5.90 -6.45 8.09
N THR A 69 6.12 -6.70 9.39
CA THR A 69 5.31 -7.67 10.16
C THR A 69 3.85 -7.19 10.26
N LEU A 70 3.62 -5.92 10.58
CA LEU A 70 2.27 -5.36 10.57
C LEU A 70 1.64 -5.46 9.18
N LEU A 71 2.40 -5.11 8.13
CA LEU A 71 1.92 -5.17 6.76
C LEU A 71 1.50 -6.60 6.35
N THR A 72 2.29 -7.63 6.73
CA THR A 72 1.95 -9.04 6.46
C THR A 72 0.74 -9.53 7.23
N LEU A 73 0.51 -9.01 8.43
CA LEU A 73 -0.72 -9.25 9.20
C LEU A 73 -1.93 -8.64 8.51
N LEU A 74 -1.84 -7.37 8.07
CA LEU A 74 -2.89 -6.69 7.33
C LEU A 74 -3.21 -7.39 6.01
N ALA A 75 -2.21 -7.94 5.35
CA ALA A 75 -2.37 -8.75 4.14
C ALA A 75 -2.96 -10.14 4.41
N GLY A 76 -3.08 -10.55 5.68
CA GLY A 76 -3.50 -11.90 6.08
C GLY A 76 -2.52 -13.01 5.71
N LEU A 77 -1.26 -12.67 5.43
CA LEU A 77 -0.19 -13.66 5.19
C LEU A 77 0.22 -14.34 6.50
N ASN A 78 0.13 -13.61 7.60
CA ASN A 78 0.29 -14.11 8.95
C ASN A 78 -1.03 -13.97 9.72
N LYS A 79 -1.27 -14.89 10.66
CA LYS A 79 -2.41 -14.79 11.58
C LYS A 79 -1.99 -14.08 12.86
N PRO A 80 -2.78 -13.16 13.41
CA PRO A 80 -2.49 -12.57 14.70
C PRO A 80 -2.58 -13.65 15.80
N LEU A 81 -1.74 -13.51 16.83
CA LEU A 81 -1.81 -14.34 18.05
C LEU A 81 -2.98 -13.92 18.95
N SER A 82 -3.28 -12.64 18.97
CA SER A 82 -4.44 -12.08 19.67
C SER A 82 -4.97 -10.87 18.90
N GLY A 83 -6.18 -10.45 19.23
CA GLY A 83 -6.85 -9.37 18.52
C GLY A 83 -7.40 -9.82 17.17
N ARG A 84 -7.85 -8.85 16.37
CA ARG A 84 -8.43 -9.12 15.04
C ARG A 84 -8.14 -7.98 14.06
N ILE A 85 -8.20 -8.33 12.79
CA ILE A 85 -8.05 -7.41 11.66
C ILE A 85 -9.24 -7.64 10.73
N GLU A 86 -9.98 -6.58 10.46
CA GLU A 86 -11.16 -6.61 9.59
C GLU A 86 -11.00 -5.64 8.42
N VAL A 87 -11.40 -6.09 7.23
CA VAL A 87 -11.55 -5.26 6.04
C VAL A 87 -12.99 -5.38 5.57
N ASP A 88 -13.69 -4.25 5.50
CA ASP A 88 -15.12 -4.17 5.16
C ASP A 88 -15.99 -5.11 6.02
N GLY A 89 -15.71 -5.16 7.34
CA GLY A 89 -16.42 -6.02 8.31
C GLY A 89 -16.12 -7.51 8.19
N ASN A 90 -15.17 -7.90 7.35
CA ASN A 90 -14.74 -9.30 7.24
C ASN A 90 -13.38 -9.49 7.93
N GLU A 91 -13.31 -10.46 8.84
CA GLU A 91 -12.05 -10.80 9.49
C GLU A 91 -11.08 -11.42 8.49
N VAL A 92 -9.93 -10.77 8.29
CA VAL A 92 -8.92 -11.11 7.27
C VAL A 92 -8.39 -12.55 7.45
N SER A 93 -8.24 -13.00 8.69
CA SER A 93 -7.73 -14.33 9.03
C SER A 93 -8.70 -15.48 8.66
N GLN A 94 -9.99 -15.16 8.47
CA GLN A 94 -11.05 -16.12 8.15
C GLN A 94 -11.39 -16.13 6.65
N LEU A 95 -10.92 -15.14 5.90
CA LEU A 95 -11.17 -15.08 4.46
C LEU A 95 -10.40 -16.19 3.73
N GLU A 96 -11.10 -16.88 2.83
CA GLU A 96 -10.44 -17.75 1.86
C GLU A 96 -9.41 -16.96 1.03
N LEU A 97 -8.33 -17.62 0.63
CA LEU A 97 -7.21 -16.99 -0.10
C LEU A 97 -7.69 -16.13 -1.28
N ARG A 98 -8.63 -16.65 -2.05
CA ARG A 98 -9.18 -15.96 -3.22
C ARG A 98 -9.99 -14.71 -2.85
N ALA A 99 -10.89 -14.83 -1.87
CA ALA A 99 -11.71 -13.72 -1.39
C ALA A 99 -10.84 -12.61 -0.76
N ARG A 100 -9.77 -12.99 -0.08
CA ARG A 100 -8.77 -12.09 0.47
C ARG A 100 -7.99 -11.37 -0.64
N ALA A 101 -7.52 -12.12 -1.64
CA ALA A 101 -6.80 -11.56 -2.77
C ALA A 101 -7.67 -10.65 -3.65
N GLN A 102 -8.99 -10.74 -3.61
CA GLN A 102 -9.90 -9.79 -4.26
C GLN A 102 -10.08 -8.48 -3.48
N ARG A 103 -9.73 -8.45 -2.20
CA ARG A 103 -9.91 -7.28 -1.33
C ARG A 103 -8.62 -6.57 -0.98
N ILE A 104 -7.53 -7.30 -0.88
CA ILE A 104 -6.25 -6.79 -0.38
C ILE A 104 -5.17 -7.04 -1.43
N ALA A 105 -4.56 -5.97 -1.92
CA ALA A 105 -3.37 -6.05 -2.76
C ALA A 105 -2.14 -5.65 -1.94
N LEU A 106 -1.08 -6.44 -2.05
CA LEU A 106 0.20 -6.18 -1.42
C LEU A 106 1.29 -5.99 -2.48
N VAL A 107 1.91 -4.82 -2.45
CA VAL A 107 3.13 -4.50 -3.19
C VAL A 107 4.30 -4.64 -2.21
N GLN A 108 5.05 -5.71 -2.36
CA GLN A 108 6.28 -5.93 -1.58
C GLN A 108 7.48 -5.27 -2.26
N GLN A 109 8.52 -5.04 -1.48
CA GLN A 109 9.84 -4.69 -1.99
C GLN A 109 10.28 -5.77 -2.99
N GLU A 110 10.85 -5.38 -4.13
CA GLU A 110 11.01 -6.20 -5.32
C GLU A 110 11.51 -7.63 -5.08
N SER A 111 10.79 -8.57 -5.71
CA SER A 111 11.34 -9.88 -6.04
C SER A 111 11.91 -9.82 -7.46
N GLU A 112 13.08 -10.38 -7.69
CA GLU A 112 13.60 -10.60 -9.05
C GLU A 112 12.60 -11.45 -9.84
N LEU A 113 12.28 -10.99 -11.05
CA LEU A 113 11.46 -11.79 -11.96
C LEU A 113 12.27 -13.01 -12.39
N LEU A 114 11.78 -14.18 -12.09
CA LEU A 114 12.44 -15.45 -12.45
C LEU A 114 12.44 -15.71 -13.97
N PHE A 115 11.53 -15.06 -14.70
CA PHE A 115 11.37 -15.22 -16.14
C PHE A 115 11.13 -13.86 -16.80
N PRO A 116 11.59 -13.66 -18.06
CA PRO A 116 11.24 -12.46 -18.81
C PRO A 116 9.73 -12.42 -19.07
N LEU A 117 9.09 -11.32 -18.71
CA LEU A 117 7.67 -11.07 -18.94
C LEU A 117 7.48 -9.72 -19.64
N ARG A 118 6.48 -9.63 -20.49
CA ARG A 118 6.01 -8.34 -20.98
C ARG A 118 5.20 -7.63 -19.89
N VAL A 119 5.18 -6.31 -19.94
CA VAL A 119 4.38 -5.49 -19.01
C VAL A 119 2.93 -5.94 -18.97
N TRP A 120 2.33 -6.21 -20.15
CA TRP A 120 0.96 -6.68 -20.24
C TRP A 120 0.72 -7.99 -19.48
N GLU A 121 1.57 -8.98 -19.68
CA GLU A 121 1.51 -10.29 -19.03
C GLU A 121 1.67 -10.15 -17.51
N TYR A 122 2.57 -9.28 -17.08
CA TYR A 122 2.80 -9.01 -15.67
C TYR A 122 1.58 -8.36 -15.00
N VAL A 123 0.93 -7.39 -15.65
CA VAL A 123 -0.26 -6.71 -15.09
C VAL A 123 -1.46 -7.63 -15.08
N LEU A 124 -1.66 -8.48 -16.10
CA LEU A 124 -2.71 -9.49 -16.15
C LEU A 124 -2.65 -10.48 -14.97
N GLN A 125 -1.48 -10.75 -14.38
CA GLN A 125 -1.38 -11.57 -13.18
C GLN A 125 -2.21 -11.00 -12.00
N GLY A 126 -2.46 -9.68 -11.96
CA GLY A 126 -3.36 -9.07 -10.99
C GLY A 126 -4.79 -9.61 -11.07
N ARG A 127 -5.17 -10.24 -12.18
CA ARG A 127 -6.51 -10.82 -12.39
C ARG A 127 -6.65 -12.26 -11.94
N TYR A 128 -5.56 -12.94 -11.49
CA TYR A 128 -5.63 -14.33 -11.03
C TYR A 128 -6.71 -14.61 -9.97
N PRO A 129 -7.01 -13.73 -9.02
CA PRO A 129 -8.11 -13.95 -8.08
C PRO A 129 -9.50 -14.06 -8.71
N TYR A 130 -9.68 -13.63 -9.96
CA TYR A 130 -10.95 -13.65 -10.69
C TYR A 130 -11.05 -14.80 -11.70
N GLN A 131 -9.92 -15.37 -12.11
CA GLN A 131 -9.89 -16.46 -13.09
C GLN A 131 -10.53 -17.74 -12.53
N ARG A 132 -11.38 -18.39 -13.32
CA ARG A 132 -11.90 -19.72 -13.03
C ARG A 132 -10.93 -20.77 -13.56
N ARG A 133 -10.82 -21.93 -12.87
CA ARG A 133 -10.02 -23.08 -13.34
C ARG A 133 -10.30 -23.32 -14.85
N LEU A 134 -9.23 -23.37 -15.65
CA LEU A 134 -9.26 -23.68 -17.10
C LEU A 134 -9.84 -22.61 -18.03
N ARG A 135 -9.91 -21.33 -17.65
CA ARG A 135 -10.24 -20.25 -18.60
C ARG A 135 -9.02 -19.37 -18.86
N PHE A 136 -8.83 -19.04 -20.14
CA PHE A 136 -7.95 -17.94 -20.57
C PHE A 136 -8.49 -16.61 -20.05
N GLU A 137 -7.67 -15.57 -20.10
CA GLU A 137 -8.08 -14.21 -19.75
C GLU A 137 -9.36 -13.82 -20.47
N SER A 138 -10.31 -13.26 -19.72
CA SER A 138 -11.55 -12.74 -20.29
C SER A 138 -11.34 -11.32 -20.83
N ASP A 139 -12.24 -10.87 -21.72
CA ASP A 139 -12.25 -9.47 -22.18
C ASP A 139 -12.34 -8.50 -21.00
N GLU A 140 -13.04 -8.89 -19.93
CA GLU A 140 -13.14 -8.14 -18.70
C GLU A 140 -11.79 -8.04 -17.98
N ASP A 141 -11.00 -9.12 -17.88
CA ASP A 141 -9.67 -9.11 -17.29
C ASP A 141 -8.72 -8.19 -18.08
N CYS A 142 -8.81 -8.25 -19.42
CA CYS A 142 -8.05 -7.36 -20.30
C CYS A 142 -8.45 -5.89 -20.10
N LEU A 143 -9.74 -5.60 -19.93
CA LEU A 143 -10.22 -4.26 -19.66
C LEU A 143 -9.67 -3.71 -18.34
N PHE A 144 -9.73 -4.50 -17.25
CA PHE A 144 -9.21 -4.07 -15.94
C PHE A 144 -7.70 -3.89 -15.94
N ALA A 145 -6.97 -4.78 -16.59
CA ALA A 145 -5.52 -4.64 -16.73
C ALA A 145 -5.13 -3.38 -17.54
N GLY A 146 -5.85 -3.10 -18.63
CA GLY A 146 -5.66 -1.87 -19.42
C GLY A 146 -5.97 -0.60 -18.63
N ASN A 147 -7.09 -0.58 -17.91
CA ASN A 147 -7.46 0.53 -17.04
C ASN A 147 -6.41 0.76 -15.93
N ALA A 148 -5.89 -0.30 -15.34
CA ALA A 148 -4.84 -0.21 -14.31
C ALA A 148 -3.55 0.41 -14.87
N LEU A 149 -3.12 0.04 -16.09
CA LEU A 149 -1.99 0.68 -16.77
C LEU A 149 -2.23 2.17 -17.01
N ALA A 150 -3.42 2.54 -17.48
CA ALA A 150 -3.79 3.93 -17.72
C ALA A 150 -3.80 4.77 -16.42
N GLN A 151 -4.32 4.22 -15.31
CA GLN A 151 -4.34 4.89 -14.00
C GLN A 151 -2.96 5.28 -13.50
N VAL A 152 -1.95 4.49 -13.84
CA VAL A 152 -0.56 4.77 -13.44
C VAL A 152 0.25 5.46 -14.56
N GLY A 153 -0.33 5.74 -15.73
CA GLY A 153 0.36 6.33 -16.87
C GLY A 153 1.45 5.42 -17.42
N ALA A 154 1.13 4.13 -17.56
CA ALA A 154 2.05 3.10 -18.07
C ALA A 154 1.52 2.38 -19.34
N ASP A 155 0.48 2.91 -19.98
CA ASP A 155 -0.15 2.31 -21.16
C ASP A 155 0.81 2.17 -22.34
N LEU A 156 1.70 3.13 -22.54
CA LEU A 156 2.71 3.09 -23.60
C LEU A 156 3.80 2.04 -23.34
N LEU A 157 3.86 1.48 -22.13
CA LEU A 157 4.83 0.45 -21.77
C LEU A 157 4.31 -0.97 -22.02
N ARG A 158 3.04 -1.12 -22.39
CA ARG A 158 2.31 -2.39 -22.46
C ARG A 158 3.09 -3.53 -23.13
N ASP A 159 3.73 -3.26 -24.26
CA ASP A 159 4.43 -4.26 -25.06
C ASP A 159 5.93 -4.40 -24.75
N ARG A 160 6.45 -3.56 -23.83
CA ARG A 160 7.85 -3.64 -23.40
C ARG A 160 8.07 -4.83 -22.48
N TRP A 161 9.32 -5.25 -22.40
CA TRP A 161 9.77 -6.24 -21.42
C TRP A 161 10.03 -5.56 -20.06
N MET A 162 9.75 -6.28 -18.97
CA MET A 162 9.92 -5.77 -17.61
C MET A 162 11.37 -5.41 -17.26
N ASP A 163 12.34 -6.12 -17.82
CA ASP A 163 13.78 -5.90 -17.64
C ASP A 163 14.32 -4.68 -18.42
N GLN A 164 13.56 -4.16 -19.38
CA GLN A 164 13.89 -2.96 -20.16
C GLN A 164 13.38 -1.67 -19.55
N LEU A 165 12.68 -1.77 -18.41
CA LEU A 165 12.09 -0.61 -17.75
C LEU A 165 13.08 0.06 -16.82
N SER A 166 13.04 1.40 -16.78
CA SER A 166 13.66 2.16 -15.70
C SER A 166 12.99 1.87 -14.35
N GLY A 167 13.65 2.14 -13.22
CA GLY A 167 13.10 1.90 -11.88
C GLY A 167 11.72 2.55 -11.69
N GLY A 168 11.55 3.81 -12.12
CA GLY A 168 10.26 4.50 -12.02
C GLY A 168 9.17 3.93 -12.95
N GLU A 169 9.52 3.44 -14.15
CA GLU A 169 8.59 2.73 -15.04
C GLU A 169 8.17 1.40 -14.44
N LYS A 170 9.14 0.64 -13.91
CA LYS A 170 8.89 -0.64 -13.24
C LYS A 170 7.98 -0.49 -12.04
N GLN A 171 8.21 0.53 -11.20
CA GLN A 171 7.35 0.83 -10.06
C GLN A 171 5.90 1.14 -10.47
N ARG A 172 5.70 1.90 -11.56
CA ARG A 172 4.35 2.14 -12.11
C ARG A 172 3.68 0.83 -12.55
N VAL A 173 4.40 -0.05 -13.22
CA VAL A 173 3.87 -1.33 -13.71
C VAL A 173 3.54 -2.27 -12.54
N ILE A 174 4.37 -2.31 -11.50
CA ILE A 174 4.10 -3.07 -10.27
C ILE A 174 2.81 -2.58 -9.60
N LEU A 175 2.64 -1.25 -9.51
CA LEU A 175 1.42 -0.65 -9.00
C LEU A 175 0.22 -0.98 -9.88
N ALA A 176 0.35 -0.96 -11.22
CA ALA A 176 -0.71 -1.35 -12.14
C ALA A 176 -1.19 -2.79 -11.90
N ARG A 177 -0.27 -3.75 -11.67
CA ARG A 177 -0.64 -5.13 -11.33
C ARG A 177 -1.49 -5.19 -10.06
N ALA A 178 -1.11 -4.45 -9.03
CA ALA A 178 -1.87 -4.38 -7.79
C ALA A 178 -3.27 -3.77 -7.99
N LEU A 179 -3.37 -2.72 -8.81
CA LEU A 179 -4.65 -2.08 -9.15
C LEU A 179 -5.54 -2.94 -10.04
N ALA A 180 -4.96 -3.73 -10.94
CA ALA A 180 -5.71 -4.69 -11.76
C ALA A 180 -6.47 -5.72 -10.92
N GLN A 181 -6.02 -5.98 -9.70
CA GLN A 181 -6.69 -6.82 -8.70
C GLN A 181 -7.98 -6.18 -8.15
N GLN A 182 -8.22 -4.88 -8.39
CA GLN A 182 -9.36 -4.11 -7.88
C GLN A 182 -9.52 -4.22 -6.34
N PRO A 183 -8.46 -3.96 -5.57
CA PRO A 183 -8.51 -4.14 -4.12
C PRO A 183 -9.38 -3.06 -3.45
N SER A 184 -9.87 -3.34 -2.24
CA SER A 184 -10.37 -2.32 -1.31
C SER A 184 -9.21 -1.70 -0.51
N LEU A 185 -8.25 -2.52 -0.13
CA LEU A 185 -7.06 -2.15 0.64
C LEU A 185 -5.79 -2.37 -0.18
N LEU A 186 -5.02 -1.29 -0.39
CA LEU A 186 -3.73 -1.34 -1.06
C LEU A 186 -2.61 -1.15 -0.03
N LEU A 187 -1.76 -2.16 0.07
CA LEU A 187 -0.63 -2.21 0.99
C LEU A 187 0.68 -2.10 0.19
N LEU A 188 1.58 -1.20 0.59
CA LEU A 188 2.86 -1.00 -0.09
C LEU A 188 4.00 -1.03 0.93
N ASP A 189 4.98 -1.91 0.71
CA ASP A 189 6.19 -2.00 1.53
C ASP A 189 7.33 -1.23 0.87
N GLU A 190 7.71 -0.11 1.46
CA GLU A 190 8.78 0.81 1.01
C GLU A 190 8.77 1.14 -0.49
N PRO A 191 7.63 1.57 -1.06
CA PRO A 191 7.49 1.71 -2.51
C PRO A 191 8.33 2.85 -3.10
N THR A 192 8.89 3.72 -2.28
CA THR A 192 9.77 4.83 -2.68
C THR A 192 11.24 4.46 -2.75
N GLN A 193 11.60 3.24 -2.31
CA GLN A 193 12.97 2.79 -2.32
C GLN A 193 13.53 2.75 -3.75
N HIS A 194 14.79 3.10 -3.91
CA HIS A 194 15.49 3.18 -5.20
C HIS A 194 14.96 4.24 -6.20
N LEU A 195 14.01 5.10 -5.79
CA LEU A 195 13.59 6.25 -6.57
C LEU A 195 14.39 7.50 -6.17
N ASP A 196 14.65 8.36 -7.14
CA ASP A 196 15.12 9.72 -6.85
C ASP A 196 14.02 10.57 -6.20
N ILE A 197 14.36 11.74 -5.71
CA ILE A 197 13.42 12.63 -5.01
C ILE A 197 12.18 12.93 -5.86
N GLY A 198 12.37 13.19 -7.17
CA GLY A 198 11.28 13.45 -8.10
C GLY A 198 10.34 12.26 -8.23
N GLY A 199 10.90 11.05 -8.39
CA GLY A 199 10.16 9.80 -8.48
C GLY A 199 9.37 9.48 -7.21
N LYS A 200 9.96 9.73 -6.04
CA LYS A 200 9.28 9.55 -4.73
C LYS A 200 8.04 10.45 -4.60
N VAL A 201 8.22 11.74 -4.90
CA VAL A 201 7.12 12.72 -4.86
C VAL A 201 6.02 12.37 -5.86
N GLU A 202 6.38 11.99 -7.09
CA GLU A 202 5.40 11.61 -8.11
C GLU A 202 4.63 10.34 -7.73
N LEU A 203 5.30 9.33 -7.15
CA LEU A 203 4.64 8.12 -6.66
C LEU A 203 3.62 8.44 -5.57
N LEU A 204 4.00 9.23 -4.54
CA LEU A 204 3.10 9.58 -3.45
C LEU A 204 1.93 10.45 -3.91
N ARG A 205 2.14 11.38 -4.84
CA ARG A 205 1.05 12.12 -5.49
C ARG A 205 0.09 11.19 -6.24
N ARG A 206 0.62 10.17 -6.87
CA ARG A 206 -0.18 9.16 -7.57
C ARG A 206 -0.99 8.31 -6.60
N LEU A 207 -0.38 7.84 -5.51
CA LEU A 207 -1.10 7.11 -4.45
C LEU A 207 -2.20 7.97 -3.82
N ARG A 208 -1.93 9.27 -3.58
CA ARG A 208 -2.94 10.21 -3.09
C ARG A 208 -4.12 10.31 -4.06
N ARG A 209 -3.85 10.55 -5.35
CA ARG A 209 -4.90 10.60 -6.39
C ARG A 209 -5.71 9.30 -6.48
N LEU A 210 -5.05 8.15 -6.37
CA LEU A 210 -5.73 6.85 -6.37
C LEU A 210 -6.65 6.69 -5.16
N ALA A 211 -6.21 7.07 -3.97
CA ALA A 211 -7.04 7.07 -2.78
C ALA A 211 -8.28 7.96 -2.98
N ASP A 212 -8.09 9.22 -3.41
CA ASP A 212 -9.17 10.19 -3.60
C ASP A 212 -10.20 9.75 -4.65
N THR A 213 -9.73 9.22 -5.78
CA THR A 213 -10.59 8.94 -6.95
C THR A 213 -11.31 7.60 -6.84
N HIS A 214 -10.63 6.57 -6.31
CA HIS A 214 -11.12 5.20 -6.33
C HIS A 214 -11.57 4.68 -4.96
N ARG A 215 -11.51 5.51 -3.92
CA ARG A 215 -11.90 5.16 -2.55
C ARG A 215 -11.11 4.01 -1.94
N TYR A 216 -9.90 3.72 -2.44
CA TYR A 216 -9.00 2.78 -1.81
C TYR A 216 -8.59 3.29 -0.42
N ALA A 217 -8.49 2.39 0.55
CA ALA A 217 -7.64 2.62 1.71
C ALA A 217 -6.20 2.26 1.29
N VAL A 218 -5.28 3.20 1.42
CA VAL A 218 -3.88 2.99 1.01
C VAL A 218 -3.00 3.05 2.23
N MET A 219 -2.23 1.99 2.47
CA MET A 219 -1.23 1.97 3.52
C MET A 219 0.16 1.84 2.93
N VAL A 220 1.07 2.73 3.34
CA VAL A 220 2.44 2.75 2.87
C VAL A 220 3.40 2.61 4.05
N VAL A 221 4.27 1.61 3.99
CA VAL A 221 5.43 1.53 4.88
C VAL A 221 6.52 2.43 4.32
N THR A 222 7.06 3.29 5.14
CA THR A 222 8.19 4.16 4.77
C THR A 222 9.00 4.55 6.00
N HIS A 223 10.23 4.99 5.79
CA HIS A 223 11.09 5.61 6.81
C HIS A 223 11.27 7.11 6.55
N GLU A 224 10.62 7.65 5.52
CA GLU A 224 10.77 9.04 5.09
C GLU A 224 9.75 9.95 5.78
N LEU A 225 10.15 10.55 6.90
CA LEU A 225 9.29 11.37 7.76
C LEU A 225 8.65 12.53 6.99
N ASP A 226 9.44 13.32 6.25
CA ASP A 226 8.94 14.50 5.56
C ASP A 226 7.95 14.17 4.44
N LEU A 227 8.16 13.08 3.72
CA LEU A 227 7.25 12.63 2.70
C LEU A 227 5.96 12.06 3.30
N ALA A 228 6.06 11.29 4.38
CA ALA A 228 4.87 10.81 5.09
C ALA A 228 4.06 11.98 5.66
N SER A 229 4.70 12.96 6.26
CA SER A 229 4.04 14.18 6.73
C SER A 229 3.34 14.93 5.60
N GLU A 230 3.97 15.08 4.44
CA GLU A 230 3.42 15.88 3.33
C GLU A 230 2.22 15.23 2.65
N PHE A 231 2.24 13.90 2.48
CA PHE A 231 1.28 13.21 1.62
C PHE A 231 0.24 12.37 2.37
N CYS A 232 0.54 11.90 3.59
CA CYS A 232 -0.34 11.01 4.31
C CYS A 232 -1.32 11.78 5.21
N ASP A 233 -2.52 11.23 5.37
CA ASP A 233 -3.56 11.77 6.25
C ASP A 233 -3.31 11.36 7.68
N ARG A 234 -2.82 10.13 7.86
CA ARG A 234 -2.56 9.53 9.17
C ARG A 234 -1.25 8.77 9.20
N ILE A 235 -0.71 8.67 10.39
CA ILE A 235 0.55 7.99 10.70
C ILE A 235 0.29 6.93 11.78
N VAL A 236 0.83 5.75 11.57
CA VAL A 236 0.99 4.69 12.59
C VAL A 236 2.47 4.61 12.90
N LEU A 237 2.89 5.09 14.05
CA LEU A 237 4.30 5.12 14.47
C LEU A 237 4.64 3.88 15.29
N LEU A 238 5.55 3.06 14.77
CA LEU A 238 6.03 1.83 15.41
C LEU A 238 7.45 2.00 15.96
N HIS A 239 7.68 1.47 17.15
CA HIS A 239 9.02 1.37 17.75
C HIS A 239 9.14 0.08 18.55
N LYS A 240 10.20 -0.72 18.29
CA LYS A 240 10.51 -1.97 19.01
C LYS A 240 9.29 -2.90 19.18
N GLY A 241 8.52 -3.09 18.12
CA GLY A 241 7.32 -3.94 18.09
C GLY A 241 6.08 -3.32 18.76
N ARG A 242 6.11 -2.06 19.17
CA ARG A 242 4.97 -1.37 19.80
C ARG A 242 4.42 -0.27 18.91
N CYS A 243 3.13 -0.07 18.91
CA CYS A 243 2.50 1.10 18.33
C CYS A 243 2.52 2.23 19.37
N LEU A 244 3.35 3.25 19.13
CA LEU A 244 3.49 4.36 20.07
C LEU A 244 2.43 5.43 19.87
N ARG A 245 2.13 5.77 18.63
CA ARG A 245 1.18 6.84 18.26
C ARG A 245 0.41 6.47 17.00
N VAL A 246 -0.83 6.90 16.94
CA VAL A 246 -1.67 6.88 15.74
C VAL A 246 -2.42 8.21 15.67
N GLY A 247 -2.37 8.89 14.55
CA GLY A 247 -3.04 10.18 14.37
C GLY A 247 -2.62 10.87 13.08
N THR A 248 -3.01 12.11 12.93
CA THR A 248 -2.51 12.99 11.87
C THR A 248 -1.00 13.24 12.03
N PRO A 249 -0.29 13.65 10.99
CA PRO A 249 1.13 14.01 11.14
C PRO A 249 1.39 15.02 12.27
N ALA A 250 0.50 16.02 12.45
CA ALA A 250 0.63 17.02 13.50
C ALA A 250 0.49 16.44 14.92
N GLU A 251 -0.33 15.40 15.10
CA GLU A 251 -0.53 14.73 16.38
C GLU A 251 0.59 13.73 16.71
N VAL A 252 1.21 13.16 15.70
CA VAL A 252 2.24 12.12 15.87
C VAL A 252 3.65 12.69 15.96
N TYR A 253 3.94 13.82 15.25
CA TYR A 253 5.29 14.39 15.19
C TYR A 253 5.56 15.29 16.39
N GLU A 254 5.66 14.68 17.55
CA GLU A 254 6.18 15.32 18.76
C GLU A 254 7.69 15.10 18.84
N ARG A 255 8.46 16.18 19.05
CA ARG A 255 9.93 16.14 19.08
C ARG A 255 10.47 15.04 19.98
N ALA A 256 10.03 15.01 21.24
CA ALA A 256 10.54 14.04 22.21
C ALA A 256 10.28 12.59 21.79
N VAL A 257 9.11 12.31 21.18
CA VAL A 257 8.74 10.98 20.67
C VAL A 257 9.63 10.59 19.49
N LEU A 258 9.83 11.51 18.54
CA LEU A 258 10.65 11.22 17.36
C LEU A 258 12.14 11.07 17.72
N GLU A 259 12.67 11.87 18.65
CA GLU A 259 14.05 11.71 19.17
C GLU A 259 14.24 10.35 19.83
N GLU A 260 13.27 9.88 20.63
CA GLU A 260 13.30 8.54 21.22
C GLU A 260 13.25 7.43 20.16
N VAL A 261 12.34 7.56 19.18
CA VAL A 261 12.12 6.53 18.17
C VAL A 261 13.28 6.41 17.20
N PHE A 262 13.82 7.53 16.74
CA PHE A 262 14.88 7.56 15.72
C PHE A 262 16.28 7.69 16.28
N GLU A 263 16.41 7.81 17.62
CA GLU A 263 17.67 7.90 18.35
C GLU A 263 18.62 8.99 17.78
N ALA A 264 18.03 10.11 17.35
CA ALA A 264 18.75 11.22 16.74
C ALA A 264 18.20 12.57 17.22
N PRO A 265 19.08 13.57 17.46
CA PRO A 265 18.63 14.92 17.78
C PRO A 265 17.94 15.53 16.56
N LEU A 266 16.74 16.00 16.74
CA LEU A 266 15.92 16.59 15.67
C LEU A 266 15.03 17.72 16.19
N GLU A 267 14.58 18.54 15.28
CA GLU A 267 13.54 19.54 15.52
C GLU A 267 12.32 19.25 14.67
N VAL A 268 11.15 19.66 15.17
CA VAL A 268 9.91 19.59 14.45
C VAL A 268 9.40 21.02 14.24
N GLU A 269 9.31 21.43 12.99
CA GLU A 269 8.77 22.74 12.60
C GLU A 269 7.44 22.56 11.87
N MET A 270 6.48 23.41 12.18
CA MET A 270 5.21 23.45 11.46
C MET A 270 5.34 24.28 10.19
N ARG A 271 5.00 23.67 9.05
CA ARG A 271 4.90 24.38 7.77
C ARG A 271 3.66 25.26 7.71
N PRO A 272 3.60 26.27 6.83
CA PRO A 272 2.43 27.13 6.66
C PRO A 272 1.13 26.37 6.33
N ASN A 273 1.22 25.19 5.73
CA ASN A 273 0.08 24.32 5.43
C ASN A 273 -0.38 23.48 6.63
N GLY A 274 0.18 23.69 7.83
CA GLY A 274 -0.16 22.95 9.04
C GLY A 274 0.46 21.56 9.14
N ARG A 275 1.37 21.19 8.21
CA ARG A 275 2.06 19.88 8.25
C ARG A 275 3.45 20.03 8.85
N PRO A 276 3.84 19.16 9.80
CA PRO A 276 5.16 19.21 10.40
C PRO A 276 6.26 18.79 9.40
N ARG A 277 7.46 19.30 9.59
CA ARG A 277 8.69 18.78 8.96
C ARG A 277 9.71 18.47 10.04
N VAL A 278 10.60 17.54 9.74
CA VAL A 278 11.69 17.13 10.64
C VAL A 278 13.00 17.71 10.14
N ILE A 279 13.71 18.37 11.01
CA ILE A 279 15.05 18.93 10.74
C ILE A 279 16.04 18.21 11.63
N LEU A 280 17.03 17.55 11.01
CA LEU A 280 18.12 16.95 11.74
C LEU A 280 19.05 18.04 12.24
N GLN A 281 19.35 18.04 13.53
CA GLN A 281 20.40 18.91 14.10
C GLN A 281 21.75 18.28 13.81
N GLY A 282 22.54 18.92 12.94
CA GLY A 282 23.94 18.59 12.80
C GLY A 282 24.68 18.97 14.09
N SER A 283 25.45 18.05 14.63
CA SER A 283 26.38 18.31 15.75
C SER A 283 27.51 19.25 15.34
#